data_626f6ba5cd60ea1c4c9b3d50e99ff948
#
_entry.id   626f6ba5cd60ea1c4c9b3d50e99ff948
#
_cell.length_a   1.000
_cell.length_b   1.000
_cell.length_c   1.000
_cell.angle_alpha   90.00
_cell.angle_beta   90.00
_cell.angle_gamma   90.00
#
_symmetry.space_group_name_H-M   'P 1'
#
loop_
_entity.id
_entity.type
_entity.pdbx_description
1 polymer ?
#
loop_
_entity_poly.entity_id
_entity_poly.type
_entity_poly.pdbx_seq_one_letter_code
_entity_poly.pdbx_strand_id
1 'polypeptide(L)'
;MSELRVDSVKSKGGGAPNLPKGVTISGITTAVTLGATTIDVSNVNVSGVVTSGTLSGSLLSTGTPTLGLGVTINSSGVAISGVATAGIVSATTLYGDGTNLTGIGASIAPLFYQPDPGDTGVSFPAGIGITFNSQVKAGTGNVTLSIANAGVAGTVVENFGVGSSVSISENRITINPTADLSEGQDYIISYPSGCFTNNEGSDYVGTAYTFQARVYINQLWGWGASINGSLGQNLTGSIYYSSPVQIPGTTWSSTKFSAGHYVSGAIKSDNTLWVMGNNYQGQLGINLSGDNGARSSPVQIPGSWSIVTLGYDMSFGLKTDGTLWSWGKGDTGRTGLNIVTAVSSPTQIPGTTWANVHSDAYGGAATKTDGTLWVWGSNNMGQLGQNNPTAYSSPVQIPGTTWSTAAGSLGAAFYAMYGIKTDGTLWGWGRGSTGGLGQNNTTNYSSPIQIPGTTWSKVRGGYYGFATALKTDGTLWAWGFNDQGQLGQNNTTSYSSPKQIPGTTWNDMGAGNYSIAAIKTDGTLWAWGSNQNGGQLGQNQSESSLGFASSPVQIPGTDWHRVDGPLSSGGMFIATKQT
;
A
#
# COMPACT_ATOMS: atom_id res chain seq x y z
N MET A 1 -57.76 -5.20 45.75
CA MET A 1 -56.72 -6.26 45.54
C MET A 1 -55.46 -5.77 46.23
N SER A 2 -55.04 -6.46 47.29
CA SER A 2 -53.84 -6.07 48.04
C SER A 2 -52.62 -6.60 47.33
N GLU A 3 -51.70 -5.76 46.96
CA GLU A 3 -50.42 -6.06 46.35
C GLU A 3 -49.45 -6.50 47.46
N LEU A 4 -48.93 -7.71 47.40
CA LEU A 4 -47.92 -8.18 48.38
C LEU A 4 -46.54 -7.98 47.73
N ARG A 5 -45.74 -7.07 48.27
CA ARG A 5 -44.32 -6.89 47.90
C ARG A 5 -43.45 -7.61 48.93
N VAL A 6 -42.74 -8.65 48.54
CA VAL A 6 -41.79 -9.37 49.39
C VAL A 6 -40.46 -9.55 48.70
N ASP A 7 -39.37 -9.28 49.40
CA ASP A 7 -38.00 -9.47 48.87
C ASP A 7 -37.59 -10.93 48.81
N SER A 8 -38.26 -11.79 49.61
CA SER A 8 -38.08 -13.25 49.53
C SER A 8 -39.27 -13.98 50.16
N VAL A 9 -39.68 -15.10 49.60
CA VAL A 9 -40.66 -16.02 50.16
C VAL A 9 -39.93 -17.27 50.58
N LYS A 10 -39.94 -17.59 51.92
CA LYS A 10 -39.34 -18.81 52.49
C LYS A 10 -40.37 -19.58 53.28
N SER A 11 -40.35 -20.90 53.23
CA SER A 11 -41.14 -21.78 54.09
C SER A 11 -40.57 -21.79 55.51
N LYS A 12 -41.43 -21.76 56.52
CA LYS A 12 -41.06 -21.78 57.96
C LYS A 12 -40.40 -23.10 58.42
N GLY A 13 -40.33 -24.11 57.59
CA GLY A 13 -39.79 -25.45 57.95
C GLY A 13 -38.71 -25.93 56.95
N GLY A 14 -38.12 -25.06 56.10
CA GLY A 14 -37.05 -25.44 55.16
C GLY A 14 -37.53 -26.21 53.93
N GLY A 15 -38.83 -26.43 53.74
CA GLY A 15 -39.42 -26.99 52.52
C GLY A 15 -39.86 -25.91 51.53
N ALA A 16 -40.22 -26.28 50.33
CA ALA A 16 -40.71 -25.35 49.28
C ALA A 16 -42.00 -24.64 49.78
N PRO A 17 -42.13 -23.31 49.61
CA PRO A 17 -43.33 -22.58 50.00
C PRO A 17 -44.53 -23.02 49.15
N ASN A 18 -45.66 -23.28 49.81
CA ASN A 18 -46.91 -23.57 49.12
C ASN A 18 -47.56 -22.23 48.75
N LEU A 19 -47.48 -21.87 47.50
CA LEU A 19 -48.06 -20.64 46.98
C LEU A 19 -49.53 -20.88 46.59
N PRO A 20 -50.47 -20.00 46.97
CA PRO A 20 -51.87 -20.13 46.59
C PRO A 20 -52.04 -20.02 45.08
N LYS A 21 -53.05 -20.72 44.53
CA LYS A 21 -53.37 -20.68 43.09
C LYS A 21 -53.55 -19.23 42.64
N GLY A 22 -52.81 -18.82 41.61
CA GLY A 22 -52.99 -17.54 40.95
C GLY A 22 -52.02 -16.43 41.35
N VAL A 23 -50.71 -16.68 41.43
CA VAL A 23 -49.71 -15.63 41.55
C VAL A 23 -49.43 -15.01 40.15
N THR A 24 -49.75 -13.73 40.01
CA THR A 24 -49.42 -12.94 38.82
C THR A 24 -48.17 -12.10 39.12
N ILE A 25 -47.12 -12.30 38.36
CA ILE A 25 -45.90 -11.47 38.41
C ILE A 25 -45.93 -10.54 37.22
N SER A 26 -46.11 -9.26 37.49
CA SER A 26 -46.08 -8.21 36.45
C SER A 26 -44.82 -7.35 36.62
N GLY A 27 -44.03 -7.24 35.59
CA GLY A 27 -42.81 -6.42 35.55
C GLY A 27 -41.59 -7.22 35.08
N ILE A 28 -40.46 -6.51 34.85
CA ILE A 28 -39.18 -7.16 34.49
C ILE A 28 -38.60 -7.83 35.74
N THR A 29 -38.71 -9.16 35.83
CA THR A 29 -38.16 -9.93 36.95
C THR A 29 -36.92 -10.65 36.47
N THR A 30 -35.75 -10.23 36.92
CA THR A 30 -34.52 -11.01 36.78
C THR A 30 -34.43 -12.02 37.89
N ALA A 31 -34.93 -13.26 37.72
CA ALA A 31 -34.77 -14.31 38.69
C ALA A 31 -33.50 -15.12 38.33
N VAL A 32 -32.53 -15.12 39.22
CA VAL A 32 -31.23 -15.81 39.00
C VAL A 32 -31.37 -17.33 39.16
N THR A 33 -32.31 -17.83 39.94
CA THR A 33 -32.57 -19.27 40.06
C THR A 33 -33.95 -19.54 40.69
N LEU A 34 -34.80 -20.29 40.01
CA LEU A 34 -35.96 -20.94 40.59
C LEU A 34 -35.60 -22.41 40.82
N GLY A 35 -35.15 -22.73 42.02
CA GLY A 35 -34.87 -24.12 42.42
C GLY A 35 -36.15 -24.78 42.95
N ALA A 36 -36.94 -25.35 42.06
CA ALA A 36 -38.05 -26.22 42.46
C ALA A 36 -37.95 -27.56 41.72
N THR A 37 -38.07 -28.64 42.43
CA THR A 37 -38.08 -30.01 41.85
C THR A 37 -39.35 -30.29 41.06
N THR A 38 -40.42 -29.53 41.29
CA THR A 38 -41.68 -29.64 40.53
C THR A 38 -42.41 -28.30 40.57
N ILE A 39 -42.72 -27.73 39.39
CA ILE A 39 -43.64 -26.61 39.25
C ILE A 39 -44.91 -27.18 38.61
N ASP A 40 -46.00 -27.27 39.36
CA ASP A 40 -47.33 -27.59 38.81
C ASP A 40 -47.91 -26.33 38.15
N VAL A 41 -47.76 -26.27 36.84
CA VAL A 41 -48.14 -25.09 36.03
C VAL A 41 -49.44 -25.37 35.28
N SER A 42 -50.54 -25.52 36.00
CA SER A 42 -51.84 -25.66 35.34
C SER A 42 -52.28 -24.36 34.62
N ASN A 43 -51.69 -23.18 34.95
CA ASN A 43 -51.96 -21.91 34.26
C ASN A 43 -50.83 -20.90 34.53
N VAL A 44 -49.73 -20.91 33.76
CA VAL A 44 -48.75 -19.81 33.74
C VAL A 44 -48.91 -19.03 32.45
N ASN A 45 -49.33 -17.78 32.58
CA ASN A 45 -49.43 -16.85 31.48
C ASN A 45 -48.21 -15.90 31.53
N VAL A 46 -47.26 -16.05 30.65
CA VAL A 46 -46.06 -15.19 30.55
C VAL A 46 -46.24 -14.25 29.36
N SER A 47 -46.50 -12.99 29.62
CA SER A 47 -46.48 -11.97 28.60
C SER A 47 -45.14 -11.22 28.66
N GLY A 48 -44.25 -11.53 27.77
CA GLY A 48 -42.92 -10.90 27.67
C GLY A 48 -41.82 -11.87 27.25
N VAL A 49 -40.60 -11.34 26.99
CA VAL A 49 -39.42 -12.13 26.61
C VAL A 49 -38.83 -12.76 27.87
N VAL A 50 -38.80 -14.10 27.94
CA VAL A 50 -38.08 -14.84 28.99
C VAL A 50 -36.70 -15.16 28.45
N THR A 51 -35.66 -14.47 28.96
CA THR A 51 -34.27 -14.85 28.74
C THR A 51 -33.79 -15.68 29.92
N SER A 52 -33.74 -17.01 29.81
CA SER A 52 -33.11 -17.86 30.81
C SER A 52 -31.89 -18.58 30.20
N GLY A 53 -30.77 -18.54 30.90
CA GLY A 53 -29.54 -19.25 30.48
C GLY A 53 -29.62 -20.77 30.55
N THR A 54 -30.52 -21.34 31.36
CA THR A 54 -30.71 -22.80 31.47
C THR A 54 -32.05 -23.10 32.13
N LEU A 55 -32.91 -23.84 31.47
CA LEU A 55 -34.04 -24.53 32.07
C LEU A 55 -33.60 -25.97 32.37
N SER A 56 -33.22 -26.25 33.61
CA SER A 56 -32.90 -27.62 34.06
C SER A 56 -33.99 -28.16 34.97
N GLY A 57 -34.72 -29.15 34.51
CA GLY A 57 -35.75 -29.87 35.24
C GLY A 57 -36.65 -30.67 34.29
N SER A 58 -37.17 -31.82 34.77
CA SER A 58 -38.18 -32.58 34.01
C SER A 58 -39.52 -31.84 34.07
N LEU A 59 -39.97 -31.30 32.95
CA LEU A 59 -41.36 -30.89 32.78
C LEU A 59 -42.21 -32.16 32.64
N LEU A 60 -42.74 -32.68 33.76
CA LEU A 60 -43.72 -33.77 33.75
C LEU A 60 -45.12 -33.13 33.71
N SER A 61 -45.71 -33.12 32.55
CA SER A 61 -47.12 -32.76 32.38
C SER A 61 -47.89 -34.00 31.94
N THR A 62 -49.03 -34.24 32.58
CA THR A 62 -50.02 -35.24 32.12
C THR A 62 -50.86 -34.73 30.93
N GLY A 63 -50.61 -33.54 30.47
CA GLY A 63 -51.17 -32.91 29.28
C GLY A 63 -50.07 -32.26 28.41
N THR A 64 -50.35 -31.99 27.17
CA THR A 64 -49.43 -31.36 26.22
C THR A 64 -49.41 -29.83 26.46
N PRO A 65 -48.38 -29.23 27.05
CA PRO A 65 -48.33 -27.79 27.23
C PRO A 65 -48.14 -27.09 25.86
N THR A 66 -49.01 -26.16 25.55
CA THR A 66 -48.89 -25.35 24.31
C THR A 66 -48.22 -24.03 24.66
N LEU A 67 -46.98 -23.82 24.21
CA LEU A 67 -46.23 -22.59 24.37
C LEU A 67 -46.41 -21.76 23.10
N GLY A 68 -47.31 -20.80 23.13
CA GLY A 68 -47.60 -19.98 21.96
C GLY A 68 -48.21 -20.75 20.78
N LEU A 69 -48.42 -20.07 19.66
CA LEU A 69 -48.86 -20.69 18.43
C LEU A 69 -47.78 -21.60 17.87
N GLY A 70 -47.93 -22.91 17.97
CA GLY A 70 -47.14 -23.91 17.25
C GLY A 70 -46.01 -24.57 17.97
N VAL A 71 -45.81 -24.36 19.28
CA VAL A 71 -44.79 -25.10 20.08
C VAL A 71 -45.44 -26.01 21.07
N THR A 72 -45.21 -27.33 20.94
CA THR A 72 -45.67 -28.36 21.89
C THR A 72 -44.47 -29.06 22.50
N ILE A 73 -44.36 -29.08 23.84
CA ILE A 73 -43.34 -29.83 24.58
C ILE A 73 -43.99 -31.02 25.22
N ASN A 74 -43.50 -32.24 24.95
CA ASN A 74 -43.93 -33.47 25.56
C ASN A 74 -42.73 -34.30 26.05
N SER A 75 -42.98 -35.47 26.65
CA SER A 75 -41.95 -36.38 27.15
C SER A 75 -41.02 -36.94 26.05
N SER A 76 -41.34 -36.76 24.78
CA SER A 76 -40.54 -37.23 23.65
C SER A 76 -39.74 -36.10 22.99
N GLY A 77 -39.83 -34.83 23.47
CA GLY A 77 -39.11 -33.69 22.94
C GLY A 77 -39.99 -32.47 22.64
N VAL A 78 -39.43 -31.51 21.93
CA VAL A 78 -40.12 -30.30 21.47
C VAL A 78 -40.58 -30.48 20.05
N ALA A 79 -41.89 -30.48 19.83
CA ALA A 79 -42.46 -30.47 18.47
C ALA A 79 -42.95 -29.04 18.14
N ILE A 80 -42.44 -28.48 17.07
CA ILE A 80 -42.87 -27.18 16.55
C ILE A 80 -43.71 -27.45 15.27
N SER A 81 -45.01 -27.30 15.38
CA SER A 81 -45.91 -27.45 14.21
C SER A 81 -46.42 -26.08 13.76
N GLY A 82 -45.90 -25.62 12.61
CA GLY A 82 -46.29 -24.39 11.98
C GLY A 82 -45.55 -23.15 12.49
N VAL A 83 -44.73 -22.56 11.68
CA VAL A 83 -44.06 -21.29 11.95
C VAL A 83 -44.95 -20.17 11.41
N ALA A 84 -45.63 -19.47 12.32
CA ALA A 84 -46.01 -18.09 12.01
C ALA A 84 -44.80 -17.22 12.32
N THR A 85 -44.22 -16.66 11.27
CA THR A 85 -43.10 -15.69 11.24
C THR A 85 -43.04 -14.77 12.41
N ALA A 86 -42.04 -14.88 13.24
CA ALA A 86 -41.29 -13.82 13.91
C ALA A 86 -40.46 -14.39 15.06
N GLY A 87 -39.22 -14.70 14.80
CA GLY A 87 -38.29 -15.04 15.87
C GLY A 87 -37.20 -15.97 15.39
N ILE A 88 -35.96 -15.52 15.47
CA ILE A 88 -34.78 -16.32 15.23
C ILE A 88 -34.71 -17.37 16.34
N VAL A 89 -34.82 -18.66 16.03
CA VAL A 89 -34.41 -19.74 16.92
C VAL A 89 -32.90 -19.83 16.81
N SER A 90 -32.17 -19.23 17.75
CA SER A 90 -30.74 -19.37 17.86
C SER A 90 -30.44 -20.62 18.70
N ALA A 91 -30.11 -21.73 18.04
CA ALA A 91 -29.57 -22.92 18.69
C ALA A 91 -28.11 -23.07 18.27
N THR A 92 -27.20 -23.16 19.24
CA THR A 92 -25.77 -23.42 18.99
C THR A 92 -25.51 -24.85 18.48
N THR A 93 -26.42 -25.75 18.60
CA THR A 93 -26.30 -27.15 18.08
C THR A 93 -27.67 -27.79 17.94
N LEU A 94 -27.99 -28.31 16.77
CA LEU A 94 -29.15 -29.16 16.49
C LEU A 94 -28.66 -30.60 16.40
N TYR A 95 -29.14 -31.49 17.28
CA TYR A 95 -28.83 -32.91 17.24
C TYR A 95 -29.91 -33.67 16.47
N GLY A 96 -29.51 -34.37 15.42
CA GLY A 96 -30.36 -35.22 14.60
C GLY A 96 -29.75 -35.46 13.23
N ASP A 97 -30.15 -36.49 12.52
CA ASP A 97 -29.66 -36.81 11.17
C ASP A 97 -30.18 -35.85 10.08
N GLY A 98 -31.02 -34.89 10.44
CA GLY A 98 -31.54 -33.88 9.52
C GLY A 98 -32.53 -34.42 8.47
N THR A 99 -32.76 -35.72 8.40
CA THR A 99 -33.52 -36.36 7.29
C THR A 99 -35.00 -35.98 7.26
N ASN A 100 -35.53 -35.39 8.33
CA ASN A 100 -36.92 -34.90 8.42
C ASN A 100 -37.04 -33.38 8.54
N LEU A 101 -35.97 -32.65 8.33
CA LEU A 101 -35.99 -31.19 8.26
C LEU A 101 -36.34 -30.75 6.84
N THR A 102 -37.65 -30.88 6.46
CA THR A 102 -38.15 -30.37 5.17
C THR A 102 -38.56 -28.91 5.33
N GLY A 103 -38.06 -28.05 4.43
CA GLY A 103 -38.38 -26.62 4.41
C GLY A 103 -37.42 -25.71 5.18
N ILE A 104 -36.38 -26.25 5.77
CA ILE A 104 -35.20 -25.44 6.08
C ILE A 104 -34.31 -25.46 4.83
N GLY A 105 -34.69 -24.76 3.80
CA GLY A 105 -33.71 -24.16 2.93
C GLY A 105 -32.95 -23.21 3.84
N ALA A 106 -31.83 -23.66 4.42
CA ALA A 106 -30.90 -22.75 5.01
C ALA A 106 -30.63 -21.74 3.90
N SER A 107 -31.15 -20.53 4.06
CA SER A 107 -30.85 -19.42 3.16
C SER A 107 -29.34 -19.31 3.21
N ILE A 108 -28.70 -19.84 2.17
CA ILE A 108 -27.25 -19.86 2.05
C ILE A 108 -26.87 -18.42 1.79
N ALA A 109 -26.39 -17.73 2.82
CA ALA A 109 -26.16 -16.30 2.78
C ALA A 109 -24.80 -15.93 3.38
N PRO A 110 -24.18 -14.89 2.90
CA PRO A 110 -23.05 -14.28 3.59
C PRO A 110 -23.44 -13.85 5.00
N LEU A 111 -22.56 -14.12 5.98
CA LEU A 111 -22.68 -13.68 7.36
C LEU A 111 -21.86 -12.43 7.64
N PHE A 112 -20.63 -12.40 7.10
CA PHE A 112 -19.69 -11.32 7.33
C PHE A 112 -18.98 -10.97 6.02
N TYR A 113 -18.68 -9.69 5.90
CA TYR A 113 -17.89 -9.14 4.81
C TYR A 113 -16.63 -8.49 5.39
N GLN A 114 -15.56 -8.48 4.62
CA GLN A 114 -14.35 -7.73 4.93
C GLN A 114 -13.85 -7.09 3.63
N PRO A 115 -13.96 -5.78 3.48
CA PRO A 115 -14.57 -4.80 4.41
C PRO A 115 -16.09 -5.01 4.58
N ASP A 116 -16.67 -4.43 5.66
CA ASP A 116 -18.12 -4.44 5.86
C ASP A 116 -18.84 -3.59 4.82
N PRO A 117 -20.09 -3.92 4.46
CA PRO A 117 -20.87 -3.11 3.53
C PRO A 117 -21.02 -1.66 4.00
N GLY A 118 -20.61 -0.72 3.14
CA GLY A 118 -20.64 0.70 3.44
C GLY A 118 -19.43 1.21 4.24
N ASP A 119 -18.45 0.36 4.53
CA ASP A 119 -17.21 0.80 5.16
C ASP A 119 -16.54 1.90 4.34
N THR A 120 -16.04 2.91 5.05
CA THR A 120 -15.20 3.97 4.50
C THR A 120 -13.81 3.88 5.09
N GLY A 121 -12.82 4.27 4.33
CA GLY A 121 -11.45 4.25 4.81
C GLY A 121 -10.81 2.85 4.84
N VAL A 122 -11.23 1.98 3.93
CA VAL A 122 -10.65 0.64 3.78
C VAL A 122 -9.25 0.72 3.20
N SER A 123 -8.24 0.28 3.96
CA SER A 123 -6.85 0.22 3.49
C SER A 123 -6.53 -1.12 2.85
N PHE A 124 -5.85 -1.07 1.71
CA PHE A 124 -5.30 -2.26 1.05
C PHE A 124 -3.77 -2.31 1.27
N PRO A 125 -3.18 -3.51 1.46
CA PRO A 125 -3.57 -4.78 0.83
C PRO A 125 -4.29 -5.79 1.74
N ALA A 126 -5.27 -5.41 2.53
CA ALA A 126 -6.10 -6.41 3.18
C ALA A 126 -6.96 -7.11 2.11
N GLY A 127 -6.89 -8.44 2.03
CA GLY A 127 -7.73 -9.21 1.10
C GLY A 127 -9.22 -8.97 1.37
N ILE A 128 -10.01 -8.90 0.31
CA ILE A 128 -11.48 -8.81 0.43
C ILE A 128 -12.00 -10.21 0.77
N GLY A 129 -12.71 -10.32 1.87
CA GLY A 129 -13.24 -11.61 2.38
C GLY A 129 -14.75 -11.61 2.50
N ILE A 130 -15.37 -12.76 2.21
CA ILE A 130 -16.78 -13.02 2.50
C ILE A 130 -16.88 -14.32 3.26
N THR A 131 -17.50 -14.30 4.43
CA THR A 131 -17.74 -15.48 5.26
C THR A 131 -19.21 -15.86 5.18
N PHE A 132 -19.48 -17.11 4.89
CA PHE A 132 -20.83 -17.65 4.71
C PHE A 132 -21.28 -18.43 5.96
N ASN A 133 -22.58 -18.69 6.04
CA ASN A 133 -23.19 -19.44 7.14
C ASN A 133 -22.94 -20.96 7.08
N SER A 134 -22.37 -21.47 5.99
CA SER A 134 -21.94 -22.87 5.85
C SER A 134 -20.70 -22.98 4.97
N GLN A 135 -20.14 -24.19 4.86
CA GLN A 135 -18.97 -24.45 4.02
C GLN A 135 -19.23 -24.07 2.56
N VAL A 136 -18.20 -23.55 1.89
CA VAL A 136 -18.24 -23.04 0.53
C VAL A 136 -17.37 -23.89 -0.39
N LYS A 137 -17.92 -24.22 -1.55
CA LYS A 137 -17.19 -24.81 -2.68
C LYS A 137 -17.21 -23.86 -3.88
N ALA A 138 -16.21 -23.98 -4.72
CA ALA A 138 -16.16 -23.28 -6.00
C ALA A 138 -17.29 -23.78 -6.91
N GLY A 139 -18.10 -22.88 -7.38
CA GLY A 139 -19.03 -23.09 -8.50
C GLY A 139 -18.42 -22.61 -9.81
N THR A 140 -19.16 -21.81 -10.56
CA THR A 140 -18.72 -21.26 -11.86
C THR A 140 -18.95 -19.76 -11.93
N GLY A 141 -18.06 -19.03 -12.62
CA GLY A 141 -18.18 -17.60 -12.82
C GLY A 141 -17.08 -16.79 -12.14
N ASN A 142 -17.33 -15.51 -11.97
CA ASN A 142 -16.36 -14.56 -11.40
C ASN A 142 -16.96 -13.79 -10.23
N VAL A 143 -16.12 -13.50 -9.23
CA VAL A 143 -16.32 -12.37 -8.34
C VAL A 143 -15.79 -11.13 -9.05
N THR A 144 -16.57 -10.08 -9.13
CA THR A 144 -16.23 -8.85 -9.87
C THR A 144 -16.06 -7.68 -8.91
N LEU A 145 -14.92 -7.01 -9.01
CA LEU A 145 -14.66 -5.72 -8.39
C LEU A 145 -14.89 -4.63 -9.44
N SER A 146 -15.77 -3.69 -9.16
CA SER A 146 -16.07 -2.56 -10.04
C SER A 146 -16.01 -1.24 -9.29
N ILE A 147 -15.79 -0.14 -10.01
CA ILE A 147 -16.04 1.19 -9.47
C ILE A 147 -17.54 1.33 -9.22
N ALA A 148 -17.93 1.81 -8.04
CA ALA A 148 -19.32 2.08 -7.73
C ALA A 148 -19.67 3.54 -8.11
N ASN A 149 -20.75 3.70 -8.88
CA ASN A 149 -21.34 5.00 -9.23
C ASN A 149 -22.70 5.08 -8.57
N ALA A 150 -22.82 5.86 -7.49
CA ALA A 150 -24.05 5.98 -6.68
C ALA A 150 -24.62 4.60 -6.24
N GLY A 151 -23.75 3.67 -5.84
CA GLY A 151 -24.13 2.33 -5.40
C GLY A 151 -24.42 1.31 -6.51
N VAL A 152 -24.24 1.70 -7.78
CA VAL A 152 -24.40 0.83 -8.95
C VAL A 152 -23.02 0.48 -9.51
N ALA A 153 -22.83 -0.77 -9.95
CA ALA A 153 -21.59 -1.21 -10.58
C ALA A 153 -21.35 -0.44 -11.90
N GLY A 154 -20.23 0.24 -11.98
CA GLY A 154 -19.73 0.95 -13.14
C GLY A 154 -18.63 0.17 -13.86
N THR A 155 -17.48 0.82 -14.09
CA THR A 155 -16.33 0.21 -14.76
C THR A 155 -15.77 -0.95 -13.94
N VAL A 156 -15.62 -2.11 -14.58
CA VAL A 156 -14.97 -3.28 -13.96
C VAL A 156 -13.49 -2.98 -13.77
N VAL A 157 -13.00 -3.15 -12.54
CA VAL A 157 -11.59 -3.03 -12.17
C VAL A 157 -10.89 -4.36 -12.38
N GLU A 158 -11.46 -5.44 -11.82
CA GLU A 158 -10.88 -6.77 -11.90
C GLU A 158 -11.95 -7.86 -11.77
N ASN A 159 -11.73 -8.98 -12.46
CA ASN A 159 -12.53 -10.20 -12.35
C ASN A 159 -11.70 -11.32 -11.74
N PHE A 160 -12.21 -11.96 -10.70
CA PHE A 160 -11.58 -13.08 -10.00
C PHE A 160 -12.32 -14.37 -10.34
N GLY A 161 -11.71 -15.22 -11.17
CA GLY A 161 -12.26 -16.54 -11.51
C GLY A 161 -12.41 -17.42 -10.28
N VAL A 162 -13.60 -17.91 -10.04
CA VAL A 162 -13.85 -18.87 -8.97
C VAL A 162 -13.14 -20.18 -9.31
N GLY A 163 -12.25 -20.65 -8.42
CA GLY A 163 -11.38 -21.81 -8.65
C GLY A 163 -9.97 -21.51 -9.21
N SER A 164 -9.69 -20.24 -9.57
CA SER A 164 -8.33 -19.83 -10.00
C SER A 164 -7.75 -18.65 -9.23
N SER A 165 -8.57 -17.62 -8.97
CA SER A 165 -8.14 -16.37 -8.33
C SER A 165 -8.86 -16.07 -7.02
N VAL A 166 -9.82 -16.92 -6.62
CA VAL A 166 -10.53 -16.86 -5.35
C VAL A 166 -9.99 -17.95 -4.44
N SER A 167 -9.43 -17.56 -3.30
CA SER A 167 -9.05 -18.52 -2.26
C SER A 167 -10.29 -18.91 -1.45
N ILE A 168 -10.50 -20.22 -1.26
CA ILE A 168 -11.62 -20.75 -0.48
C ILE A 168 -11.05 -21.55 0.69
N SER A 169 -11.49 -21.23 1.91
CA SER A 169 -11.13 -21.95 3.13
C SER A 169 -12.37 -22.12 4.00
N GLU A 170 -12.81 -23.34 4.16
CA GLU A 170 -14.02 -23.70 4.92
C GLU A 170 -15.26 -22.91 4.45
N ASN A 171 -15.71 -21.96 5.26
CA ASN A 171 -16.87 -21.11 4.96
C ASN A 171 -16.48 -19.69 4.52
N ARG A 172 -15.21 -19.46 4.17
CA ARG A 172 -14.71 -18.14 3.78
C ARG A 172 -14.09 -18.15 2.39
N ILE A 173 -14.42 -17.14 1.61
CA ILE A 173 -13.68 -16.80 0.39
C ILE A 173 -12.81 -15.55 0.62
N THR A 174 -11.71 -15.48 -0.09
CA THR A 174 -10.82 -14.31 -0.09
C THR A 174 -10.37 -14.02 -1.51
N ILE A 175 -10.44 -12.77 -1.92
CA ILE A 175 -9.87 -12.24 -3.16
C ILE A 175 -8.83 -11.18 -2.82
N ASN A 176 -7.76 -11.14 -3.60
CA ASN A 176 -6.70 -10.16 -3.45
C ASN A 176 -6.59 -9.38 -4.76
N PRO A 177 -7.06 -8.12 -4.81
CA PRO A 177 -6.89 -7.27 -5.98
C PRO A 177 -5.42 -7.13 -6.35
N THR A 178 -5.11 -7.21 -7.64
CA THR A 178 -3.73 -7.05 -8.15
C THR A 178 -3.39 -5.58 -8.41
N ALA A 179 -4.41 -4.74 -8.58
CA ALA A 179 -4.27 -3.30 -8.78
C ALA A 179 -4.49 -2.53 -7.48
N ASP A 180 -3.70 -1.49 -7.27
CA ASP A 180 -3.96 -0.51 -6.21
C ASP A 180 -5.31 0.15 -6.46
N LEU A 181 -6.16 0.19 -5.43
CA LEU A 181 -7.44 0.87 -5.49
C LEU A 181 -7.25 2.38 -5.32
N SER A 182 -7.99 3.16 -6.10
CA SER A 182 -7.92 4.63 -6.05
C SER A 182 -8.49 5.14 -4.73
N GLU A 183 -7.77 6.03 -4.09
CA GLU A 183 -8.15 6.65 -2.81
C GLU A 183 -9.50 7.37 -2.91
N GLY A 184 -10.35 7.18 -1.90
CA GLY A 184 -11.66 7.82 -1.81
C GLY A 184 -12.69 7.34 -2.84
N GLN A 185 -12.33 6.39 -3.68
CA GLN A 185 -13.22 5.81 -4.67
C GLN A 185 -14.12 4.78 -4.03
N ASP A 186 -15.40 4.84 -4.34
CA ASP A 186 -16.37 3.81 -3.98
C ASP A 186 -16.23 2.61 -4.91
N TYR A 187 -16.19 1.44 -4.32
CA TYR A 187 -16.12 0.15 -5.02
C TYR A 187 -17.31 -0.72 -4.68
N ILE A 188 -17.66 -1.60 -5.60
CA ILE A 188 -18.68 -2.62 -5.42
C ILE A 188 -18.09 -3.99 -5.73
N ILE A 189 -18.28 -4.92 -4.79
CA ILE A 189 -18.04 -6.34 -5.00
C ILE A 189 -19.35 -7.00 -5.35
N SER A 190 -19.35 -7.80 -6.41
CA SER A 190 -20.53 -8.57 -6.83
C SER A 190 -20.12 -9.95 -7.31
N TYR A 191 -21.00 -10.92 -7.12
CA TYR A 191 -20.91 -12.24 -7.71
C TYR A 191 -22.34 -12.75 -8.03
N PRO A 192 -22.55 -13.40 -9.18
CA PRO A 192 -23.85 -13.97 -9.51
C PRO A 192 -24.13 -15.26 -8.72
N SER A 193 -25.39 -15.70 -8.73
CA SER A 193 -25.77 -17.03 -8.25
C SER A 193 -25.00 -18.11 -8.99
N GLY A 194 -24.61 -19.18 -8.29
CA GLY A 194 -23.82 -20.28 -8.84
C GLY A 194 -22.30 -20.08 -8.82
N CYS A 195 -21.80 -18.90 -8.43
CA CYS A 195 -20.38 -18.72 -8.18
C CYS A 195 -19.86 -19.58 -7.03
N PHE A 196 -20.68 -19.78 -6.03
CA PHE A 196 -20.38 -20.58 -4.84
C PHE A 196 -21.54 -21.52 -4.54
N THR A 197 -21.21 -22.72 -4.07
CA THR A 197 -22.16 -23.73 -3.64
C THR A 197 -21.80 -24.23 -2.24
N ASN A 198 -22.77 -24.77 -1.52
CA ASN A 198 -22.50 -25.49 -0.28
C ASN A 198 -22.06 -26.93 -0.56
N ASN A 199 -21.86 -27.73 0.49
CA ASN A 199 -21.49 -29.14 0.40
C ASN A 199 -22.56 -30.02 -0.28
N GLU A 200 -23.81 -29.57 -0.25
CA GLU A 200 -24.98 -30.26 -0.81
C GLU A 200 -25.23 -29.87 -2.27
N GLY A 201 -24.41 -28.96 -2.83
CA GLY A 201 -24.53 -28.48 -4.20
C GLY A 201 -25.59 -27.40 -4.40
N SER A 202 -26.12 -26.80 -3.33
CA SER A 202 -27.04 -25.67 -3.42
C SER A 202 -26.26 -24.36 -3.65
N ASP A 203 -26.73 -23.55 -4.58
CA ASP A 203 -26.12 -22.28 -4.94
C ASP A 203 -26.26 -21.22 -3.85
N TYR A 204 -25.19 -20.47 -3.59
CA TYR A 204 -25.28 -19.20 -2.90
C TYR A 204 -25.88 -18.15 -3.81
N VAL A 205 -26.90 -17.46 -3.33
CA VAL A 205 -27.52 -16.35 -4.06
C VAL A 205 -26.49 -15.24 -4.23
N GLY A 206 -26.37 -14.75 -5.45
CA GLY A 206 -25.47 -13.65 -5.76
C GLY A 206 -25.83 -12.40 -4.95
N THR A 207 -24.82 -11.68 -4.54
CA THR A 207 -24.99 -10.40 -3.81
C THR A 207 -24.01 -9.36 -4.32
N ALA A 208 -24.30 -8.11 -3.98
CA ALA A 208 -23.40 -7.00 -4.21
C ALA A 208 -23.36 -6.12 -2.97
N TYR A 209 -22.18 -5.60 -2.63
CA TYR A 209 -22.03 -4.62 -1.55
C TYR A 209 -20.95 -3.61 -1.91
N THR A 210 -21.07 -2.40 -1.35
CA THR A 210 -20.16 -1.30 -1.60
C THR A 210 -19.28 -1.04 -0.38
N PHE A 211 -18.08 -0.54 -0.64
CA PHE A 211 -17.17 0.03 0.35
C PHE A 211 -16.38 1.17 -0.29
N GLN A 212 -15.78 2.04 0.50
CA GLN A 212 -14.93 3.12 0.00
C GLN A 212 -13.47 2.87 0.38
N ALA A 213 -12.59 2.96 -0.60
CA ALA A 213 -11.15 2.92 -0.36
C ALA A 213 -10.74 4.12 0.51
N ARG A 214 -9.80 3.89 1.43
CA ARG A 214 -9.32 4.92 2.36
C ARG A 214 -8.80 6.13 1.59
N VAL A 215 -9.22 7.32 2.03
CA VAL A 215 -8.58 8.57 1.64
C VAL A 215 -7.37 8.75 2.55
N TYR A 216 -6.18 8.56 2.01
CA TYR A 216 -4.97 8.89 2.74
C TYR A 216 -4.71 10.39 2.61
N ILE A 217 -4.46 11.04 3.73
CA ILE A 217 -3.86 12.37 3.70
C ILE A 217 -2.36 12.18 3.48
N ASN A 218 -1.96 12.30 2.22
CA ASN A 218 -0.55 12.18 1.87
C ASN A 218 0.19 13.46 2.24
N GLN A 219 1.12 13.35 3.17
CA GLN A 219 2.01 14.41 3.59
C GLN A 219 3.39 14.18 2.97
N LEU A 220 3.99 15.24 2.43
CA LEU A 220 5.36 15.22 1.93
C LEU A 220 6.29 15.74 3.03
N TRP A 221 7.37 15.01 3.30
CA TRP A 221 8.36 15.31 4.33
C TRP A 221 9.75 15.33 3.71
N GLY A 222 10.67 16.13 4.28
CA GLY A 222 12.04 16.15 3.85
C GLY A 222 13.00 16.36 5.01
N TRP A 223 14.25 15.92 4.85
CA TRP A 223 15.33 16.11 5.82
C TRP A 223 16.69 16.13 5.14
N GLY A 224 17.72 16.51 5.89
CA GLY A 224 19.06 16.74 5.37
C GLY A 224 19.29 18.19 4.95
N ALA A 225 20.10 18.42 3.93
CA ALA A 225 20.50 19.75 3.48
C ALA A 225 19.40 20.44 2.66
N SER A 226 18.85 21.55 3.19
CA SER A 226 17.96 22.47 2.45
C SER A 226 18.77 23.67 1.95
N ILE A 227 19.35 23.53 0.78
CA ILE A 227 20.11 24.62 0.14
C ILE A 227 19.21 25.35 -0.84
N ASN A 228 19.20 26.67 -0.80
CA ASN A 228 18.33 27.52 -1.61
C ASN A 228 16.83 27.17 -1.47
N GLY A 229 16.42 26.65 -0.28
CA GLY A 229 15.03 26.33 0.00
C GLY A 229 14.54 25.03 -0.60
N SER A 230 15.41 24.06 -0.90
CA SER A 230 15.04 22.79 -1.54
C SER A 230 14.05 21.91 -0.77
N LEU A 231 13.81 22.18 0.52
CA LEU A 231 12.77 21.52 1.32
C LEU A 231 11.50 22.37 1.52
N GLY A 232 11.35 23.46 0.76
CA GLY A 232 10.11 24.22 0.66
C GLY A 232 9.65 24.93 1.93
N GLN A 233 10.55 25.17 2.90
CA GLN A 233 10.24 25.73 4.23
C GLN A 233 10.15 27.26 4.27
N ASN A 234 10.10 27.92 3.11
CA ASN A 234 10.11 29.39 2.97
C ASN A 234 11.34 30.06 3.59
N LEU A 235 12.45 29.33 3.69
CA LEU A 235 13.71 29.80 4.19
C LEU A 235 14.77 29.74 3.08
N THR A 236 15.63 30.75 3.03
CA THR A 236 16.74 30.85 2.06
C THR A 236 18.08 30.54 2.70
N GLY A 237 19.11 30.28 1.90
CA GLY A 237 20.43 29.93 2.36
C GLY A 237 20.63 28.41 2.55
N SER A 238 21.61 28.04 3.37
CA SER A 238 21.93 26.65 3.69
C SER A 238 21.39 26.30 5.06
N ILE A 239 20.31 25.56 5.12
CA ILE A 239 19.67 25.09 6.34
C ILE A 239 19.72 23.57 6.34
N TYR A 240 19.95 22.99 7.50
CA TYR A 240 20.10 21.55 7.69
C TYR A 240 19.05 21.02 8.65
N TYR A 241 18.30 20.02 8.24
CA TYR A 241 17.27 19.38 9.04
C TYR A 241 17.71 17.96 9.39
N SER A 242 18.14 17.76 10.63
CA SER A 242 18.55 16.44 11.15
C SER A 242 17.37 15.53 11.52
N SER A 243 16.15 16.01 11.37
CA SER A 243 14.89 15.25 11.49
C SER A 243 13.96 15.61 10.35
N PRO A 244 13.07 14.71 9.93
CA PRO A 244 12.07 15.04 8.93
C PRO A 244 11.20 16.24 9.30
N VAL A 245 11.04 17.19 8.37
CA VAL A 245 10.13 18.33 8.45
C VAL A 245 9.10 18.24 7.34
N GLN A 246 7.86 18.60 7.64
CA GLN A 246 6.79 18.54 6.64
C GLN A 246 6.95 19.65 5.60
N ILE A 247 6.91 19.28 4.33
CA ILE A 247 6.87 20.23 3.21
C ILE A 247 5.44 20.76 3.10
N PRO A 248 5.23 22.10 3.11
CA PRO A 248 3.90 22.69 3.10
C PRO A 248 3.04 22.23 1.92
N GLY A 249 1.78 21.99 2.19
CA GLY A 249 0.77 21.57 1.22
C GLY A 249 0.09 20.26 1.60
N THR A 250 -1.04 20.06 0.99
CA THR A 250 -1.87 18.86 1.13
C THR A 250 -2.08 18.23 -0.25
N THR A 251 -2.68 17.06 -0.29
CA THR A 251 -3.00 16.37 -1.55
C THR A 251 -1.77 15.98 -2.39
N TRP A 252 -0.59 15.82 -1.77
CA TRP A 252 0.57 15.28 -2.46
C TRP A 252 0.30 13.83 -2.90
N SER A 253 0.72 13.46 -4.10
CA SER A 253 0.68 12.05 -4.48
C SER A 253 1.62 11.24 -3.59
N SER A 254 1.19 10.07 -3.15
CA SER A 254 2.00 9.18 -2.33
C SER A 254 3.28 8.69 -3.04
N THR A 255 3.30 8.71 -4.38
CA THR A 255 4.35 8.05 -5.17
C THR A 255 5.04 8.93 -6.21
N LYS A 256 4.54 10.15 -6.49
CA LYS A 256 5.00 10.97 -7.63
C LYS A 256 5.81 12.17 -7.14
N PHE A 257 7.03 11.96 -6.69
CA PHE A 257 7.95 13.01 -6.28
C PHE A 257 9.40 12.60 -6.57
N SER A 258 10.30 13.56 -6.57
CA SER A 258 11.72 13.35 -6.79
C SER A 258 12.58 14.38 -6.05
N ALA A 259 13.72 13.93 -5.57
CA ALA A 259 14.80 14.76 -5.03
C ALA A 259 15.94 14.85 -6.04
N GLY A 260 16.41 16.07 -6.31
CA GLY A 260 17.56 16.35 -7.16
C GLY A 260 18.66 17.12 -6.41
N HIS A 261 19.62 17.72 -7.16
CA HIS A 261 20.68 18.53 -6.58
C HIS A 261 20.14 19.88 -6.08
N TYR A 262 19.87 19.95 -4.77
CA TYR A 262 19.28 21.13 -4.11
C TYR A 262 17.94 21.56 -4.73
N VAL A 263 17.22 20.65 -5.29
CA VAL A 263 15.90 20.85 -5.87
C VAL A 263 15.00 19.68 -5.50
N SER A 264 13.75 19.94 -5.20
CA SER A 264 12.74 18.93 -5.02
C SER A 264 11.48 19.27 -5.80
N GLY A 265 10.72 18.23 -6.14
CA GLY A 265 9.47 18.37 -6.86
C GLY A 265 8.52 17.24 -6.54
N ALA A 266 7.24 17.56 -6.52
CA ALA A 266 6.19 16.58 -6.27
C ALA A 266 4.93 16.92 -7.07
N ILE A 267 4.19 15.89 -7.40
CA ILE A 267 2.92 15.99 -8.12
C ILE A 267 1.80 15.76 -7.11
N LYS A 268 0.76 16.56 -7.17
CA LYS A 268 -0.45 16.40 -6.37
C LYS A 268 -1.40 15.38 -6.98
N SER A 269 -2.43 14.97 -6.23
CA SER A 269 -3.47 14.03 -6.68
C SER A 269 -4.25 14.54 -7.91
N ASP A 270 -4.30 15.87 -8.12
CA ASP A 270 -4.88 16.51 -9.31
C ASP A 270 -3.94 16.55 -10.52
N ASN A 271 -2.77 15.88 -10.44
CA ASN A 271 -1.69 15.86 -11.44
C ASN A 271 -1.00 17.23 -11.67
N THR A 272 -1.13 18.19 -10.76
CA THR A 272 -0.33 19.43 -10.81
C THR A 272 1.08 19.18 -10.28
N LEU A 273 2.11 19.67 -10.99
CA LEU A 273 3.51 19.57 -10.58
C LEU A 273 3.94 20.83 -9.83
N TRP A 274 4.60 20.63 -8.70
CA TRP A 274 5.15 21.68 -7.85
C TRP A 274 6.64 21.42 -7.61
N VAL A 275 7.46 22.48 -7.71
CA VAL A 275 8.92 22.42 -7.59
C VAL A 275 9.42 23.50 -6.66
N MET A 276 10.60 23.26 -6.03
CA MET A 276 11.24 24.20 -5.11
C MET A 276 12.74 23.94 -5.04
N GLY A 277 13.50 24.94 -4.62
CA GLY A 277 14.94 24.85 -4.43
C GLY A 277 15.73 25.71 -5.43
N ASN A 278 16.94 25.25 -5.75
CA ASN A 278 17.88 25.89 -6.63
C ASN A 278 17.36 26.00 -8.08
N ASN A 279 17.64 27.14 -8.74
CA ASN A 279 17.25 27.38 -10.14
C ASN A 279 18.34 28.08 -10.96
N TYR A 280 19.57 27.93 -10.59
CA TYR A 280 20.67 28.62 -11.26
C TYR A 280 20.75 28.30 -12.76
N GLN A 281 20.47 27.06 -13.14
CA GLN A 281 20.47 26.56 -14.51
C GLN A 281 19.07 26.51 -15.16
N GLY A 282 18.03 27.01 -14.49
CA GLY A 282 16.65 26.90 -14.97
C GLY A 282 15.97 25.56 -14.65
N GLN A 283 16.56 24.76 -13.75
CA GLN A 283 16.08 23.41 -13.42
C GLN A 283 14.72 23.37 -12.70
N LEU A 284 14.18 24.50 -12.25
CA LEU A 284 12.79 24.58 -11.78
C LEU A 284 11.77 24.69 -12.93
N GLY A 285 12.17 25.07 -14.16
CA GLY A 285 11.26 25.16 -15.29
C GLY A 285 10.23 26.30 -15.22
N ILE A 286 10.51 27.36 -14.47
CA ILE A 286 9.59 28.48 -14.20
C ILE A 286 9.86 29.71 -15.05
N ASN A 287 10.52 29.54 -16.21
CA ASN A 287 10.97 30.60 -17.14
C ASN A 287 11.92 31.63 -16.51
N LEU A 288 12.65 31.22 -15.48
CA LEU A 288 13.67 32.00 -14.79
C LEU A 288 14.92 31.13 -14.58
N SER A 289 16.07 31.78 -14.44
CA SER A 289 17.35 31.15 -14.09
C SER A 289 18.24 32.15 -13.35
N GLY A 290 19.40 31.66 -12.85
CA GLY A 290 20.35 32.48 -12.10
C GLY A 290 19.97 32.70 -10.65
N ASP A 291 20.66 33.62 -9.97
CA ASP A 291 20.58 33.80 -8.50
C ASP A 291 19.18 34.14 -7.98
N ASN A 292 18.38 34.87 -8.78
CA ASN A 292 17.01 35.24 -8.42
C ASN A 292 15.95 34.20 -8.80
N GLY A 293 16.35 33.07 -9.36
CA GLY A 293 15.46 32.04 -9.83
C GLY A 293 15.04 31.04 -8.75
N ALA A 294 15.80 30.90 -7.67
CA ALA A 294 15.52 29.93 -6.60
C ALA A 294 14.16 30.16 -5.93
N ARG A 295 13.53 29.09 -5.47
CA ARG A 295 12.22 29.12 -4.77
C ARG A 295 12.30 28.33 -3.47
N SER A 296 12.10 29.02 -2.36
CA SER A 296 12.08 28.42 -1.02
C SER A 296 10.69 27.92 -0.57
N SER A 297 9.68 28.10 -1.41
CA SER A 297 8.33 27.54 -1.26
C SER A 297 7.93 26.84 -2.55
N PRO A 298 7.06 25.83 -2.52
CA PRO A 298 6.58 25.16 -3.73
C PRO A 298 5.97 26.13 -4.74
N VAL A 299 6.38 26.06 -6.00
CA VAL A 299 5.83 26.79 -7.13
C VAL A 299 5.32 25.83 -8.20
N GLN A 300 4.15 26.12 -8.75
CA GLN A 300 3.51 25.22 -9.72
C GLN A 300 4.11 25.39 -11.13
N ILE A 301 4.33 24.26 -11.81
CA ILE A 301 4.60 24.19 -13.25
C ILE A 301 3.29 23.87 -13.97
N PRO A 302 2.89 24.66 -14.98
CA PRO A 302 1.66 24.41 -15.71
C PRO A 302 1.62 23.07 -16.44
N GLY A 303 0.49 22.40 -16.43
CA GLY A 303 0.24 21.13 -17.12
C GLY A 303 -0.25 20.03 -16.21
N SER A 304 -0.57 18.89 -16.81
CA SER A 304 -0.99 17.67 -16.13
C SER A 304 0.14 16.63 -16.21
N TRP A 305 0.74 16.29 -15.07
CA TRP A 305 1.97 15.52 -14.99
C TRP A 305 1.75 14.16 -14.31
N SER A 306 2.42 13.13 -14.81
CA SER A 306 2.37 11.77 -14.25
C SER A 306 3.67 11.37 -13.54
N ILE A 307 4.83 11.85 -14.02
CA ILE A 307 6.15 11.58 -13.43
C ILE A 307 6.95 12.87 -13.43
N VAL A 308 7.75 13.07 -12.37
CA VAL A 308 8.82 14.06 -12.31
C VAL A 308 10.09 13.37 -11.87
N THR A 309 11.23 13.71 -12.47
CA THR A 309 12.56 13.28 -12.02
C THR A 309 13.54 14.44 -12.14
N LEU A 310 14.30 14.63 -11.09
CA LEU A 310 15.18 15.78 -10.91
C LEU A 310 16.64 15.29 -10.82
N GLY A 311 17.48 15.79 -11.70
CA GLY A 311 18.88 15.44 -11.76
C GLY A 311 19.78 16.45 -11.04
N TYR A 312 21.02 16.59 -11.53
CA TYR A 312 22.00 17.52 -10.95
C TYR A 312 21.60 18.97 -11.22
N ASP A 313 21.43 19.35 -12.48
CA ASP A 313 21.07 20.71 -12.90
C ASP A 313 19.97 20.70 -14.00
N MET A 314 19.28 19.58 -14.17
CA MET A 314 18.24 19.40 -15.16
C MET A 314 17.09 18.59 -14.60
N SER A 315 15.97 18.66 -15.27
CA SER A 315 14.73 18.03 -14.85
C SER A 315 13.99 17.45 -16.04
N PHE A 316 13.26 16.36 -15.78
CA PHE A 316 12.35 15.75 -16.75
C PHE A 316 10.97 15.59 -16.12
N GLY A 317 9.96 15.77 -16.95
CA GLY A 317 8.57 15.51 -16.59
C GLY A 317 7.85 14.75 -17.68
N LEU A 318 7.11 13.72 -17.30
CA LEU A 318 6.20 13.01 -18.17
C LEU A 318 4.78 13.51 -17.90
N LYS A 319 4.08 13.93 -18.94
CA LYS A 319 2.67 14.30 -18.83
C LYS A 319 1.76 13.09 -18.91
N THR A 320 0.52 13.27 -18.47
CA THR A 320 -0.52 12.22 -18.50
C THR A 320 -0.92 11.78 -19.92
N ASP A 321 -0.58 12.58 -20.93
CA ASP A 321 -0.77 12.27 -22.35
C ASP A 321 0.37 11.47 -22.99
N GLY A 322 1.38 11.06 -22.21
CA GLY A 322 2.55 10.30 -22.68
C GLY A 322 3.62 11.16 -23.37
N THR A 323 3.55 12.49 -23.27
CA THR A 323 4.59 13.40 -23.78
C THR A 323 5.68 13.64 -22.72
N LEU A 324 6.96 13.54 -23.13
CA LEU A 324 8.12 13.76 -22.28
C LEU A 324 8.66 15.18 -22.47
N TRP A 325 8.97 15.85 -21.37
CA TRP A 325 9.46 17.23 -21.34
C TRP A 325 10.74 17.33 -20.52
N SER A 326 11.63 18.26 -20.91
CA SER A 326 12.87 18.53 -20.17
C SER A 326 13.14 20.03 -20.05
N TRP A 327 13.91 20.39 -19.02
CA TRP A 327 14.37 21.75 -18.75
C TRP A 327 15.61 21.73 -17.85
N GLY A 328 16.29 22.87 -17.75
CA GLY A 328 17.53 23.03 -17.00
C GLY A 328 18.75 23.08 -17.91
N LYS A 329 19.89 22.66 -17.39
CA LYS A 329 21.19 22.69 -18.05
C LYS A 329 21.23 21.78 -19.28
N GLY A 330 21.70 22.32 -20.41
CA GLY A 330 21.70 21.62 -21.70
C GLY A 330 23.09 21.20 -22.21
N ASP A 331 24.20 21.59 -21.56
CA ASP A 331 25.54 21.19 -21.99
C ASP A 331 25.67 19.68 -22.20
N THR A 332 26.47 19.27 -23.16
CA THR A 332 26.60 17.86 -23.59
C THR A 332 25.30 17.18 -24.02
N GLY A 333 24.23 17.95 -24.29
CA GLY A 333 22.94 17.42 -24.74
C GLY A 333 22.07 16.80 -23.65
N ARG A 334 22.28 17.15 -22.37
CA ARG A 334 21.59 16.56 -21.20
C ARG A 334 20.08 16.64 -21.28
N THR A 335 19.52 17.68 -21.94
CA THR A 335 18.07 17.84 -22.07
C THR A 335 17.43 16.91 -23.10
N GLY A 336 18.21 16.31 -24.02
CA GLY A 336 17.66 15.46 -25.08
C GLY A 336 16.93 16.24 -26.20
N LEU A 337 17.06 17.57 -26.24
CA LEU A 337 16.33 18.46 -27.16
C LEU A 337 17.07 18.77 -28.47
N ASN A 338 18.14 18.03 -28.76
CA ASN A 338 19.06 18.31 -29.90
C ASN A 338 19.74 19.67 -29.80
N ILE A 339 19.92 20.21 -28.61
CA ILE A 339 20.62 21.45 -28.32
C ILE A 339 21.58 21.25 -27.16
N VAL A 340 22.54 22.17 -27.00
CA VAL A 340 23.52 22.14 -25.89
C VAL A 340 23.43 23.40 -25.02
N THR A 341 22.33 24.14 -25.13
CA THR A 341 22.03 25.32 -24.33
C THR A 341 21.02 24.99 -23.23
N ALA A 342 21.07 25.74 -22.13
CA ALA A 342 20.09 25.60 -21.05
C ALA A 342 18.71 26.09 -21.47
N VAL A 343 17.65 25.48 -20.95
CA VAL A 343 16.26 25.91 -21.15
C VAL A 343 15.59 26.05 -19.78
N SER A 344 14.97 27.20 -19.52
CA SER A 344 14.36 27.53 -18.23
C SER A 344 12.86 27.26 -18.16
N SER A 345 12.29 26.69 -19.23
CA SER A 345 10.88 26.28 -19.29
C SER A 345 10.77 24.86 -19.83
N PRO A 346 9.77 24.08 -19.41
CA PRO A 346 9.54 22.77 -19.98
C PRO A 346 9.45 22.81 -21.51
N THR A 347 10.30 22.02 -22.18
CA THR A 347 10.36 21.88 -23.64
C THR A 347 10.22 20.41 -23.99
N GLN A 348 9.37 20.10 -24.98
CA GLN A 348 9.02 18.71 -25.29
C GLN A 348 10.18 17.99 -26.01
N ILE A 349 10.53 16.80 -25.51
CA ILE A 349 11.34 15.82 -26.23
C ILE A 349 10.43 15.11 -27.24
N PRO A 350 10.85 14.97 -28.52
CA PRO A 350 9.99 14.37 -29.55
C PRO A 350 9.46 12.98 -29.19
N GLY A 351 8.19 12.71 -29.48
CA GLY A 351 7.49 11.46 -29.25
C GLY A 351 6.36 11.56 -28.22
N THR A 352 5.45 10.61 -28.25
CA THR A 352 4.20 10.63 -27.46
C THR A 352 3.87 9.31 -26.74
N THR A 353 4.76 8.33 -26.79
CA THR A 353 4.53 7.00 -26.18
C THR A 353 5.49 6.75 -25.02
N TRP A 354 5.97 7.81 -24.38
CA TRP A 354 6.83 7.70 -23.23
C TRP A 354 6.06 7.19 -22.01
N ALA A 355 6.64 6.23 -21.27
CA ALA A 355 5.99 5.54 -20.14
C ALA A 355 6.71 5.72 -18.81
N ASN A 356 8.06 5.82 -18.85
CA ASN A 356 8.86 6.06 -17.65
C ASN A 356 10.08 6.91 -18.00
N VAL A 357 10.62 7.67 -17.05
CA VAL A 357 11.80 8.51 -17.22
C VAL A 357 12.61 8.54 -15.92
N HIS A 358 13.93 8.57 -16.06
CA HIS A 358 14.88 8.76 -14.96
C HIS A 358 15.99 9.69 -15.38
N SER A 359 16.39 10.61 -14.50
CA SER A 359 17.54 11.49 -14.68
C SER A 359 18.80 10.85 -14.10
N ASP A 360 19.93 10.99 -14.77
CA ASP A 360 21.23 10.85 -14.13
C ASP A 360 21.84 12.21 -13.79
N ALA A 361 23.11 12.26 -13.42
CA ALA A 361 23.79 13.53 -13.18
C ALA A 361 24.05 14.33 -14.47
N TYR A 362 24.08 13.70 -15.62
CA TYR A 362 24.56 14.28 -16.89
C TYR A 362 23.70 13.95 -18.11
N GLY A 363 22.51 13.39 -17.93
CA GLY A 363 21.61 13.02 -19.00
C GLY A 363 20.32 12.39 -18.51
N GLY A 364 19.68 11.63 -19.37
CA GLY A 364 18.43 10.96 -19.05
C GLY A 364 18.28 9.61 -19.74
N ALA A 365 17.41 8.81 -19.17
CA ALA A 365 16.91 7.55 -19.73
C ALA A 365 15.39 7.52 -19.65
N ALA A 366 14.74 7.02 -20.71
CA ALA A 366 13.30 6.85 -20.71
C ALA A 366 12.87 5.59 -21.46
N THR A 367 11.82 4.92 -20.98
CA THR A 367 11.19 3.82 -21.71
C THR A 367 9.90 4.28 -22.37
N LYS A 368 9.59 3.65 -23.50
CA LYS A 368 8.31 3.80 -24.19
C LYS A 368 7.39 2.64 -23.86
N THR A 369 6.10 2.81 -24.14
CA THR A 369 5.06 1.79 -23.90
C THR A 369 5.31 0.47 -24.66
N ASP A 370 6.12 0.51 -25.73
CA ASP A 370 6.55 -0.67 -26.50
C ASP A 370 7.74 -1.41 -25.88
N GLY A 371 8.20 -1.00 -24.69
CA GLY A 371 9.32 -1.61 -23.98
C GLY A 371 10.71 -1.22 -24.53
N THR A 372 10.81 -0.21 -25.40
CA THR A 372 12.10 0.31 -25.86
C THR A 372 12.70 1.27 -24.84
N LEU A 373 14.02 1.24 -24.66
CA LEU A 373 14.77 2.13 -23.77
C LEU A 373 15.59 3.11 -24.59
N TRP A 374 15.51 4.39 -24.26
CA TRP A 374 16.18 5.50 -24.90
C TRP A 374 17.01 6.28 -23.88
N VAL A 375 18.20 6.74 -24.32
CA VAL A 375 19.18 7.46 -23.48
C VAL A 375 19.74 8.65 -24.22
N TRP A 376 20.19 9.67 -23.48
CA TRP A 376 20.82 10.88 -24.06
C TRP A 376 21.68 11.59 -23.01
N GLY A 377 22.52 12.53 -23.47
CA GLY A 377 23.40 13.34 -22.65
C GLY A 377 24.87 12.97 -22.79
N SER A 378 25.64 13.17 -21.73
CA SER A 378 27.07 12.87 -21.65
C SER A 378 27.35 11.37 -21.73
N ASN A 379 28.49 10.99 -22.35
CA ASN A 379 28.82 9.58 -22.55
C ASN A 379 30.33 9.25 -22.38
N ASN A 380 31.08 10.11 -21.75
CA ASN A 380 32.54 9.93 -21.63
C ASN A 380 32.96 8.67 -20.82
N MET A 381 32.07 8.05 -20.08
CA MET A 381 32.30 6.79 -19.35
C MET A 381 31.49 5.61 -19.92
N GLY A 382 30.85 5.78 -21.10
CA GLY A 382 30.00 4.75 -21.69
C GLY A 382 28.60 4.65 -21.07
N GLN A 383 28.18 5.66 -20.29
CA GLN A 383 26.90 5.63 -19.55
C GLN A 383 25.65 5.67 -20.44
N LEU A 384 25.78 5.89 -21.75
CA LEU A 384 24.68 5.76 -22.70
C LEU A 384 24.57 4.35 -23.33
N GLY A 385 25.45 3.41 -22.97
CA GLY A 385 25.32 2.02 -23.38
C GLY A 385 25.42 1.75 -24.89
N GLN A 386 26.00 2.66 -25.66
CA GLN A 386 26.04 2.64 -27.13
C GLN A 386 27.30 1.98 -27.71
N ASN A 387 28.09 1.30 -26.87
CA ASN A 387 29.40 0.72 -27.24
C ASN A 387 30.40 1.76 -27.78
N ASN A 388 30.25 3.01 -27.40
CA ASN A 388 31.14 4.13 -27.75
C ASN A 388 31.06 5.21 -26.66
N PRO A 389 32.00 6.19 -26.62
CA PRO A 389 31.97 7.31 -25.68
C PRO A 389 31.30 8.59 -26.23
N THR A 390 30.56 8.51 -27.34
CA THR A 390 29.95 9.69 -27.97
C THR A 390 28.74 10.17 -27.17
N ALA A 391 28.69 11.45 -26.85
CA ALA A 391 27.52 12.10 -26.26
C ALA A 391 26.42 12.31 -27.31
N TYR A 392 25.17 12.18 -26.90
CA TYR A 392 24.02 12.34 -27.78
C TYR A 392 23.08 13.43 -27.22
N SER A 393 22.81 14.46 -28.01
CA SER A 393 21.89 15.54 -27.64
C SER A 393 20.42 15.21 -27.93
N SER A 394 20.14 14.08 -28.57
CA SER A 394 18.80 13.54 -28.82
C SER A 394 18.73 12.11 -28.28
N PRO A 395 17.54 11.62 -27.93
CA PRO A 395 17.37 10.24 -27.49
C PRO A 395 17.88 9.23 -28.52
N VAL A 396 18.73 8.30 -28.10
CA VAL A 396 19.23 7.16 -28.88
C VAL A 396 18.80 5.87 -28.19
N GLN A 397 18.35 4.91 -28.99
CA GLN A 397 17.81 3.65 -28.44
C GLN A 397 18.92 2.71 -27.99
N ILE A 398 18.75 2.11 -26.81
CA ILE A 398 19.48 0.91 -26.38
C ILE A 398 18.80 -0.31 -27.03
N PRO A 399 19.55 -1.25 -27.60
CA PRO A 399 18.97 -2.44 -28.24
C PRO A 399 18.06 -3.25 -27.29
N GLY A 400 16.95 -3.73 -27.84
CA GLY A 400 15.95 -4.55 -27.14
C GLY A 400 14.64 -3.83 -26.87
N THR A 401 13.59 -4.60 -26.61
CA THR A 401 12.20 -4.15 -26.46
C THR A 401 11.53 -4.71 -25.20
N THR A 402 12.32 -5.23 -24.27
CA THR A 402 11.82 -5.85 -23.03
C THR A 402 12.17 -5.04 -21.79
N TRP A 403 12.49 -3.76 -21.95
CA TRP A 403 12.77 -2.88 -20.82
C TRP A 403 11.47 -2.53 -20.08
N SER A 404 11.49 -2.67 -18.75
CA SER A 404 10.31 -2.45 -17.92
C SER A 404 9.92 -0.97 -17.90
N THR A 405 8.64 -0.70 -18.00
CA THR A 405 8.03 0.64 -17.86
C THR A 405 7.64 0.95 -16.42
N ALA A 406 7.78 0.01 -15.49
CA ALA A 406 7.40 0.16 -14.10
C ALA A 406 8.21 1.26 -13.40
N ALA A 407 7.58 1.95 -12.47
CA ALA A 407 8.26 2.93 -11.62
C ALA A 407 9.41 2.26 -10.83
N GLY A 408 10.59 2.89 -10.86
CA GLY A 408 11.78 2.35 -10.21
C GLY A 408 12.57 1.33 -11.02
N SER A 409 12.11 0.94 -12.22
CA SER A 409 12.85 0.05 -13.11
C SER A 409 14.08 0.68 -13.76
N LEU A 410 14.18 1.99 -13.74
CA LEU A 410 15.35 2.75 -14.15
C LEU A 410 16.05 3.35 -12.93
N GLY A 411 17.37 3.39 -12.95
CA GLY A 411 18.21 3.99 -11.93
C GLY A 411 19.51 4.51 -12.53
N ALA A 412 20.16 5.43 -11.83
CA ALA A 412 21.44 5.95 -12.24
C ALA A 412 22.35 6.17 -11.02
N ALA A 413 23.65 6.10 -11.25
CA ALA A 413 24.71 6.56 -10.35
C ALA A 413 25.57 7.57 -11.09
N PHE A 414 26.59 8.11 -10.46
CA PHE A 414 27.51 9.02 -11.11
C PHE A 414 28.23 8.35 -12.30
N TYR A 415 27.82 8.70 -13.53
CA TYR A 415 28.26 8.11 -14.80
C TYR A 415 27.92 6.61 -14.99
N ALA A 416 26.94 6.09 -14.33
CA ALA A 416 26.44 4.72 -14.56
C ALA A 416 24.91 4.72 -14.63
N MET A 417 24.37 3.85 -15.46
CA MET A 417 22.93 3.67 -15.65
C MET A 417 22.54 2.22 -15.38
N TYR A 418 21.32 2.04 -14.93
CA TYR A 418 20.71 0.75 -14.65
C TYR A 418 19.33 0.65 -15.25
N GLY A 419 18.97 -0.55 -15.70
CA GLY A 419 17.63 -0.84 -16.20
C GLY A 419 17.21 -2.27 -15.87
N ILE A 420 15.95 -2.43 -15.50
CA ILE A 420 15.33 -3.74 -15.25
C ILE A 420 14.49 -4.11 -16.47
N LYS A 421 14.58 -5.36 -16.90
CA LYS A 421 13.73 -5.92 -17.96
C LYS A 421 12.45 -6.53 -17.36
N THR A 422 11.45 -6.78 -18.21
CA THR A 422 10.17 -7.37 -17.81
C THR A 422 10.29 -8.80 -17.25
N ASP A 423 11.40 -9.49 -17.52
CA ASP A 423 11.74 -10.80 -16.94
C ASP A 423 12.38 -10.71 -15.55
N GLY A 424 12.50 -9.50 -14.97
CA GLY A 424 13.11 -9.26 -13.67
C GLY A 424 14.64 -9.29 -13.67
N THR A 425 15.29 -9.30 -14.82
CA THR A 425 16.76 -9.18 -14.92
C THR A 425 17.18 -7.71 -14.82
N LEU A 426 18.24 -7.44 -14.05
CA LEU A 426 18.84 -6.11 -13.88
C LEU A 426 20.11 -5.99 -14.74
N TRP A 427 20.25 -4.87 -15.41
CA TRP A 427 21.37 -4.56 -16.28
C TRP A 427 22.00 -3.23 -15.86
N GLY A 428 23.33 -3.13 -15.97
CA GLY A 428 24.09 -1.91 -15.68
C GLY A 428 25.13 -1.62 -16.75
N TRP A 429 25.47 -0.35 -16.94
CA TRP A 429 26.52 0.10 -17.87
C TRP A 429 27.06 1.46 -17.48
N GLY A 430 28.18 1.88 -18.07
CA GLY A 430 28.90 3.09 -17.73
C GLY A 430 30.09 2.84 -16.82
N ARG A 431 30.29 3.71 -15.84
CA ARG A 431 31.44 3.69 -14.93
C ARG A 431 31.33 2.54 -13.92
N GLY A 432 32.35 1.66 -13.92
CA GLY A 432 32.48 0.54 -12.97
C GLY A 432 33.60 0.68 -11.94
N SER A 433 34.39 1.78 -11.97
CA SER A 433 35.64 1.94 -11.23
C SER A 433 35.55 1.78 -9.70
N THR A 434 34.36 1.88 -9.12
CA THR A 434 34.07 1.65 -7.69
C THR A 434 33.40 0.30 -7.41
N GLY A 435 33.28 -0.56 -8.42
CA GLY A 435 32.48 -1.78 -8.33
C GLY A 435 30.96 -1.56 -8.49
N GLY A 436 30.54 -0.33 -8.80
CA GLY A 436 29.12 0.07 -8.85
C GLY A 436 28.29 -0.68 -9.90
N LEU A 437 28.89 -1.35 -10.86
CA LEU A 437 28.19 -2.18 -11.85
C LEU A 437 27.93 -3.62 -11.38
N GLY A 438 28.35 -3.99 -10.16
CA GLY A 438 28.00 -5.27 -9.56
C GLY A 438 28.58 -6.53 -10.24
N GLN A 439 29.65 -6.39 -11.04
CA GLN A 439 30.20 -7.42 -11.91
C GLN A 439 31.37 -8.20 -11.30
N ASN A 440 31.59 -8.08 -9.98
CA ASN A 440 32.77 -8.62 -9.30
C ASN A 440 34.10 -8.08 -9.84
N ASN A 441 34.07 -6.91 -10.47
CA ASN A 441 35.23 -6.19 -10.98
C ASN A 441 34.98 -4.67 -10.97
N THR A 442 35.96 -3.89 -11.43
CA THR A 442 35.89 -2.42 -11.49
C THR A 442 35.98 -1.89 -12.92
N THR A 443 35.63 -2.70 -13.91
CA THR A 443 35.67 -2.36 -15.33
C THR A 443 34.48 -1.47 -15.72
N ASN A 444 34.74 -0.46 -16.58
CA ASN A 444 33.69 0.33 -17.23
C ASN A 444 33.10 -0.47 -18.39
N TYR A 445 31.79 -0.44 -18.56
CA TYR A 445 31.10 -1.10 -19.66
C TYR A 445 30.29 -0.08 -20.48
N SER A 446 30.63 0.06 -21.75
CA SER A 446 29.91 0.95 -22.66
C SER A 446 28.69 0.32 -23.34
N SER A 447 28.35 -0.92 -22.96
CA SER A 447 27.14 -1.64 -23.34
C SER A 447 26.49 -2.26 -22.11
N PRO A 448 25.16 -2.43 -22.07
CA PRO A 448 24.48 -3.09 -20.96
C PRO A 448 25.05 -4.49 -20.67
N ILE A 449 25.38 -4.73 -19.39
CA ILE A 449 25.81 -6.03 -18.87
C ILE A 449 24.89 -6.45 -17.74
N GLN A 450 24.49 -7.72 -17.72
CA GLN A 450 23.56 -8.21 -16.70
C GLN A 450 24.24 -8.31 -15.34
N ILE A 451 23.59 -7.73 -14.32
CA ILE A 451 23.95 -7.87 -12.90
C ILE A 451 23.41 -9.21 -12.40
N PRO A 452 24.20 -10.02 -11.67
CA PRO A 452 23.76 -11.34 -11.23
C PRO A 452 22.44 -11.32 -10.42
N GLY A 453 21.59 -12.29 -10.69
CA GLY A 453 20.29 -12.46 -10.03
C GLY A 453 19.12 -12.10 -10.95
N THR A 454 17.95 -12.49 -10.48
CA THR A 454 16.66 -12.28 -11.12
C THR A 454 15.67 -11.74 -10.08
N THR A 455 14.44 -11.48 -10.50
CA THR A 455 13.38 -10.95 -9.63
C THR A 455 13.63 -9.52 -9.10
N TRP A 456 14.49 -8.76 -9.77
CA TRP A 456 14.70 -7.36 -9.45
C TRP A 456 13.46 -6.53 -9.80
N SER A 457 13.03 -5.67 -8.89
CA SER A 457 11.83 -4.83 -9.04
C SER A 457 12.12 -3.33 -9.07
N LYS A 458 13.12 -2.87 -8.30
CA LYS A 458 13.53 -1.47 -8.27
C LYS A 458 15.04 -1.37 -8.20
N VAL A 459 15.60 -0.28 -8.76
CA VAL A 459 17.04 0.05 -8.68
C VAL A 459 17.24 1.53 -8.47
N ARG A 460 18.24 1.90 -7.66
CA ARG A 460 18.72 3.26 -7.45
C ARG A 460 20.23 3.27 -7.38
N GLY A 461 20.84 4.31 -7.87
CA GLY A 461 22.27 4.53 -7.69
C GLY A 461 22.54 5.76 -6.83
N GLY A 462 23.66 5.77 -6.15
CA GLY A 462 24.15 6.91 -5.41
C GLY A 462 25.28 7.64 -6.12
N TYR A 463 25.48 8.90 -5.77
CA TYR A 463 26.40 9.81 -6.48
C TYR A 463 27.85 9.29 -6.58
N TYR A 464 28.38 8.60 -5.57
CA TYR A 464 29.77 8.12 -5.57
C TYR A 464 29.95 6.70 -6.11
N GLY A 465 29.03 6.22 -6.94
CA GLY A 465 29.21 4.96 -7.66
C GLY A 465 28.95 3.71 -6.81
N PHE A 466 27.92 3.77 -5.99
CA PHE A 466 27.27 2.61 -5.40
C PHE A 466 25.85 2.47 -5.96
N ALA A 467 25.29 1.31 -5.81
CA ALA A 467 23.89 1.06 -6.20
C ALA A 467 23.17 0.23 -5.14
N THR A 468 21.86 0.37 -5.12
CA THR A 468 20.95 -0.44 -4.31
C THR A 468 19.80 -0.92 -5.18
N ALA A 469 19.32 -2.14 -4.94
CA ALA A 469 18.21 -2.72 -5.67
C ALA A 469 17.34 -3.61 -4.78
N LEU A 470 16.05 -3.58 -5.04
CA LEU A 470 15.03 -4.35 -4.35
C LEU A 470 14.59 -5.50 -5.24
N LYS A 471 14.36 -6.67 -4.64
CA LYS A 471 13.72 -7.81 -5.30
C LYS A 471 12.25 -7.92 -4.92
N THR A 472 11.49 -8.66 -5.71
CA THR A 472 10.05 -8.92 -5.48
C THR A 472 9.76 -9.70 -4.19
N ASP A 473 10.77 -10.39 -3.63
CA ASP A 473 10.69 -11.10 -2.34
C ASP A 473 10.94 -10.19 -1.11
N GLY A 474 11.07 -8.87 -1.33
CA GLY A 474 11.31 -7.89 -0.27
C GLY A 474 12.77 -7.86 0.23
N THR A 475 13.71 -8.52 -0.44
CA THR A 475 15.14 -8.42 -0.10
C THR A 475 15.78 -7.21 -0.76
N LEU A 476 16.54 -6.44 0.02
CA LEU A 476 17.27 -5.26 -0.42
C LEU A 476 18.76 -5.59 -0.55
N TRP A 477 19.38 -5.15 -1.63
CA TRP A 477 20.77 -5.42 -1.98
C TRP A 477 21.52 -4.14 -2.28
N ALA A 478 22.82 -4.08 -1.94
CA ALA A 478 23.68 -2.94 -2.26
C ALA A 478 25.08 -3.41 -2.67
N TRP A 479 25.75 -2.60 -3.51
CA TRP A 479 27.10 -2.85 -3.98
C TRP A 479 27.78 -1.55 -4.44
N GLY A 480 29.09 -1.58 -4.67
CA GLY A 480 29.90 -0.45 -5.07
C GLY A 480 30.67 0.15 -3.91
N PHE A 481 30.83 1.46 -3.93
CA PHE A 481 31.59 2.24 -2.97
C PHE A 481 30.97 2.24 -1.57
N ASN A 482 31.80 2.16 -0.48
CA ASN A 482 31.29 1.97 0.89
C ASN A 482 32.12 2.65 2.01
N ASP A 483 32.94 3.62 1.77
CA ASP A 483 33.79 4.20 2.82
C ASP A 483 33.03 4.98 3.91
N GLN A 484 31.75 5.26 3.70
CA GLN A 484 30.83 5.86 4.69
C GLN A 484 29.77 4.85 5.18
N GLY A 485 29.96 3.56 4.97
CA GLY A 485 29.00 2.53 5.41
C GLY A 485 27.68 2.49 4.62
N GLN A 486 27.61 3.15 3.46
CA GLN A 486 26.38 3.27 2.67
C GLN A 486 25.83 1.94 2.12
N LEU A 487 26.60 0.86 2.16
CA LEU A 487 26.11 -0.47 1.77
C LEU A 487 25.37 -1.21 2.91
N GLY A 488 25.33 -0.65 4.13
CA GLY A 488 24.55 -1.20 5.24
C GLY A 488 25.05 -2.56 5.77
N GLN A 489 26.34 -2.89 5.57
CA GLN A 489 26.93 -4.18 5.87
C GLN A 489 27.67 -4.25 7.22
N ASN A 490 27.43 -3.27 8.11
CA ASN A 490 28.14 -3.10 9.39
C ASN A 490 29.68 -2.95 9.23
N ASN A 491 30.12 -2.45 8.09
CA ASN A 491 31.51 -2.16 7.77
C ASN A 491 31.60 -1.07 6.70
N THR A 492 32.84 -0.68 6.33
CA THR A 492 33.12 0.30 5.27
C THR A 492 33.84 -0.32 4.06
N THR A 493 33.76 -1.65 3.88
CA THR A 493 34.36 -2.34 2.75
C THR A 493 33.48 -2.18 1.50
N SER A 494 34.09 -1.74 0.39
CA SER A 494 33.43 -1.70 -0.92
C SER A 494 33.26 -3.09 -1.50
N TYR A 495 32.12 -3.36 -2.12
CA TYR A 495 31.81 -4.66 -2.74
C TYR A 495 31.47 -4.49 -4.21
N SER A 496 32.17 -5.15 -5.09
CA SER A 496 31.91 -5.14 -6.53
C SER A 496 30.83 -6.15 -7.00
N SER A 497 30.20 -6.83 -6.06
CA SER A 497 29.05 -7.74 -6.29
C SER A 497 27.92 -7.38 -5.34
N PRO A 498 26.65 -7.58 -5.72
CA PRO A 498 25.51 -7.36 -4.83
C PRO A 498 25.65 -8.10 -3.49
N LYS A 499 25.44 -7.37 -2.38
CA LYS A 499 25.38 -7.88 -1.01
C LYS A 499 24.02 -7.58 -0.42
N GLN A 500 23.38 -8.58 0.17
CA GLN A 500 22.08 -8.39 0.79
C GLN A 500 22.20 -7.57 2.08
N ILE A 501 21.36 -6.55 2.21
CA ILE A 501 21.14 -5.81 3.45
C ILE A 501 20.24 -6.66 4.37
N PRO A 502 20.52 -6.79 5.67
CA PRO A 502 19.68 -7.60 6.56
C PRO A 502 18.20 -7.23 6.53
N GLY A 503 17.34 -8.25 6.48
CA GLY A 503 15.88 -8.13 6.44
C GLY A 503 15.28 -8.52 5.09
N THR A 504 13.98 -8.83 5.10
CA THR A 504 13.24 -9.36 3.94
C THR A 504 11.90 -8.66 3.72
N THR A 505 11.67 -7.55 4.42
CA THR A 505 10.40 -6.80 4.36
C THR A 505 10.59 -5.40 3.78
N TRP A 506 11.63 -5.19 2.99
CA TRP A 506 11.88 -3.92 2.33
C TRP A 506 10.89 -3.70 1.19
N ASN A 507 10.34 -2.49 1.07
CA ASN A 507 9.31 -2.13 0.11
C ASN A 507 9.72 -1.00 -0.84
N ASP A 508 10.48 -0.02 -0.32
CA ASP A 508 10.95 1.10 -1.14
C ASP A 508 12.32 1.60 -0.66
N MET A 509 13.06 2.29 -1.55
CA MET A 509 14.36 2.86 -1.22
C MET A 509 14.67 4.09 -2.07
N GLY A 510 15.45 5.00 -1.48
CA GLY A 510 16.11 6.13 -2.12
C GLY A 510 17.61 6.09 -1.84
N ALA A 511 18.42 6.50 -2.81
CA ALA A 511 19.86 6.60 -2.67
C ALA A 511 20.28 8.07 -2.84
N GLY A 512 21.12 8.53 -1.93
CA GLY A 512 21.66 9.88 -1.94
C GLY A 512 23.15 9.93 -2.29
N ASN A 513 23.82 10.94 -1.77
CA ASN A 513 25.26 11.16 -1.97
C ASN A 513 26.09 9.95 -1.51
N TYR A 514 26.12 9.70 -0.20
CA TYR A 514 26.79 8.59 0.50
C TYR A 514 25.83 7.87 1.45
N SER A 515 24.55 7.98 1.25
CA SER A 515 23.54 7.46 2.16
C SER A 515 22.39 6.81 1.42
N ILE A 516 21.71 5.89 2.09
CA ILE A 516 20.51 5.22 1.63
C ILE A 516 19.43 5.44 2.69
N ALA A 517 18.21 5.66 2.24
CA ALA A 517 17.01 5.54 3.05
C ALA A 517 16.09 4.48 2.46
N ALA A 518 15.45 3.66 3.29
CA ALA A 518 14.56 2.60 2.83
C ALA A 518 13.38 2.39 3.78
N ILE A 519 12.27 1.96 3.23
CA ILE A 519 11.02 1.73 3.95
C ILE A 519 10.70 0.25 3.92
N LYS A 520 10.22 -0.26 5.05
CA LYS A 520 9.70 -1.63 5.17
C LYS A 520 8.19 -1.67 4.93
N THR A 521 7.65 -2.85 4.70
CA THR A 521 6.20 -3.08 4.50
C THR A 521 5.35 -2.71 5.72
N ASP A 522 5.95 -2.60 6.91
CA ASP A 522 5.31 -2.14 8.14
C ASP A 522 5.27 -0.60 8.27
N GLY A 523 5.67 0.13 7.23
CA GLY A 523 5.71 1.58 7.22
C GLY A 523 6.87 2.20 8.01
N THR A 524 7.84 1.43 8.51
CA THR A 524 9.03 1.98 9.18
C THR A 524 10.07 2.45 8.18
N LEU A 525 10.65 3.63 8.43
CA LEU A 525 11.71 4.25 7.61
C LEU A 525 13.05 4.07 8.29
N TRP A 526 14.06 3.68 7.52
CA TRP A 526 15.43 3.42 7.97
C TRP A 526 16.41 4.18 7.09
N ALA A 527 17.53 4.65 7.67
CA ALA A 527 18.61 5.31 6.94
C ALA A 527 19.97 4.83 7.40
N TRP A 528 20.96 4.88 6.51
CA TRP A 528 22.36 4.55 6.82
C TRP A 528 23.30 5.18 5.80
N GLY A 529 24.62 5.10 6.06
CA GLY A 529 25.64 5.80 5.33
C GLY A 529 26.06 7.08 6.03
N SER A 530 26.54 8.06 5.28
CA SER A 530 27.03 9.34 5.79
C SER A 530 25.93 10.21 6.41
N ASN A 531 26.28 10.94 7.46
CA ASN A 531 25.48 12.04 8.05
C ASN A 531 26.15 13.42 7.90
N GLN A 532 27.24 13.49 7.13
CA GLN A 532 28.13 14.66 7.06
C GLN A 532 27.56 15.85 6.29
N ASN A 533 26.51 15.66 5.49
CA ASN A 533 25.87 16.73 4.72
C ASN A 533 24.57 17.21 5.37
N GLY A 534 24.57 17.42 6.68
CA GLY A 534 23.47 18.10 7.36
C GLY A 534 22.35 17.23 7.88
N GLY A 535 22.63 16.03 8.38
CA GLY A 535 21.64 15.23 9.09
C GLY A 535 20.78 14.32 8.19
N GLN A 536 21.36 13.85 7.06
CA GLN A 536 20.64 12.97 6.12
C GLN A 536 20.21 11.62 6.69
N LEU A 537 20.68 11.23 7.88
CA LEU A 537 20.19 10.03 8.57
C LEU A 537 18.90 10.27 9.37
N GLY A 538 18.42 11.52 9.47
CA GLY A 538 17.13 11.84 10.10
C GLY A 538 17.03 11.53 11.60
N GLN A 539 18.17 11.42 12.31
CA GLN A 539 18.27 10.95 13.70
C GLN A 539 18.23 12.05 14.75
N ASN A 540 17.91 13.28 14.37
CA ASN A 540 18.01 14.48 15.22
C ASN A 540 19.42 14.66 15.82
N GLN A 541 20.44 14.25 15.08
CA GLN A 541 21.84 14.34 15.49
C GLN A 541 22.64 15.13 14.46
N SER A 542 23.57 15.96 14.97
CA SER A 542 24.49 16.70 14.12
C SER A 542 25.59 15.78 13.57
N GLU A 543 26.29 16.26 12.55
CA GLU A 543 27.48 15.60 11.99
C GLU A 543 28.53 15.25 13.05
N SER A 544 28.74 16.15 14.04
CA SER A 544 29.70 15.94 15.10
C SER A 544 29.33 14.83 16.09
N SER A 545 28.04 14.47 16.18
CA SER A 545 27.58 13.43 17.11
C SER A 545 27.38 12.07 16.43
N LEU A 546 27.02 12.06 15.11
CA LEU A 546 26.87 10.85 14.32
C LEU A 546 27.40 11.12 12.91
N GLY A 547 28.68 10.80 12.65
CA GLY A 547 29.32 11.02 11.36
C GLY A 547 28.78 10.12 10.25
N PHE A 548 28.52 8.85 10.54
CA PHE A 548 27.91 7.87 9.63
C PHE A 548 27.34 6.67 10.39
N ALA A 549 26.49 5.90 9.74
CA ALA A 549 25.99 4.61 10.20
C ALA A 549 26.24 3.52 9.14
N SER A 550 26.97 2.47 9.48
CA SER A 550 27.27 1.37 8.56
C SER A 550 26.20 0.25 8.56
N SER A 551 25.13 0.42 9.35
CA SER A 551 23.95 -0.44 9.40
C SER A 551 22.69 0.41 9.42
N PRO A 552 21.54 -0.10 8.94
CA PRO A 552 20.28 0.62 9.00
C PRO A 552 19.91 1.08 10.42
N VAL A 553 19.62 2.38 10.59
CA VAL A 553 19.06 2.98 11.80
C VAL A 553 17.67 3.52 11.52
N GLN A 554 16.72 3.27 12.42
CA GLN A 554 15.32 3.66 12.18
C GLN A 554 15.13 5.16 12.41
N ILE A 555 14.47 5.82 11.45
CA ILE A 555 13.93 7.18 11.62
C ILE A 555 12.62 7.08 12.37
N PRO A 556 12.37 7.89 13.42
CA PRO A 556 11.14 7.79 14.20
C PRO A 556 9.85 7.94 13.39
N GLY A 557 8.85 7.15 13.76
CA GLY A 557 7.53 7.14 13.16
C GLY A 557 7.29 5.93 12.24
N THR A 558 6.03 5.73 11.97
CA THR A 558 5.47 4.72 11.08
C THR A 558 4.69 5.43 9.97
N ASP A 559 3.98 4.71 9.13
CA ASP A 559 3.17 5.23 8.03
C ASP A 559 3.96 5.88 6.89
N TRP A 560 5.25 5.61 6.81
CA TRP A 560 6.06 5.99 5.67
C TRP A 560 5.74 5.09 4.48
N HIS A 561 5.50 5.72 3.30
CA HIS A 561 5.03 4.99 2.12
C HIS A 561 6.09 4.91 1.01
N ARG A 562 6.73 6.02 0.68
CA ARG A 562 7.79 6.10 -0.33
C ARG A 562 8.89 7.06 0.09
N VAL A 563 10.12 6.79 -0.37
CA VAL A 563 11.30 7.65 -0.14
C VAL A 563 12.10 7.82 -1.42
N ASP A 564 12.65 9.02 -1.63
CA ASP A 564 13.60 9.31 -2.70
C ASP A 564 14.77 10.13 -2.17
N GLY A 565 15.94 9.97 -2.78
CA GLY A 565 17.16 10.68 -2.44
C GLY A 565 17.83 11.26 -3.68
N PRO A 566 18.62 12.35 -3.54
CA PRO A 566 19.21 13.04 -4.66
C PRO A 566 20.37 12.27 -5.28
N LEU A 567 20.41 12.18 -6.57
CA LEU A 567 21.55 11.69 -7.35
C LEU A 567 22.68 12.74 -7.43
N SER A 568 23.11 13.25 -6.24
CA SER A 568 24.04 14.38 -6.19
C SER A 568 24.62 14.59 -4.80
N SER A 569 25.56 15.53 -4.65
CA SER A 569 26.12 15.94 -3.37
C SER A 569 25.14 16.63 -2.41
N GLY A 570 23.86 16.74 -2.76
CA GLY A 570 22.85 17.51 -2.05
C GLY A 570 22.46 17.05 -0.65
N GLY A 571 22.68 15.79 -0.31
CA GLY A 571 22.50 15.26 1.05
C GLY A 571 21.09 15.38 1.66
N MET A 572 20.03 15.50 0.86
CA MET A 572 18.66 15.57 1.34
C MET A 572 17.85 14.33 0.93
N PHE A 573 16.83 14.01 1.68
CA PHE A 573 15.83 13.01 1.34
C PHE A 573 14.44 13.62 1.39
N ILE A 574 13.54 13.11 0.59
CA ILE A 574 12.11 13.39 0.68
C ILE A 574 11.34 12.08 0.76
N ALA A 575 10.25 12.09 1.51
CA ALA A 575 9.41 10.91 1.71
C ALA A 575 7.95 11.30 1.89
N THR A 576 7.04 10.37 1.62
CA THR A 576 5.62 10.54 1.92
C THR A 576 5.22 9.74 3.14
N LYS A 577 4.33 10.34 3.94
CA LYS A 577 3.54 9.66 4.97
C LYS A 577 2.09 9.58 4.53
N GLN A 578 1.45 8.48 4.88
CA GLN A 578 0.02 8.28 4.70
C GLN A 578 -0.64 8.21 6.08
N THR A 579 -1.48 9.20 6.40
CA THR A 579 -2.21 9.27 7.68
C THR A 579 -3.72 9.23 7.45
#